data_3defd4e91ad71caaab9890fb336ebd9a
#
_entry.id   3defd4e91ad71caaab9890fb336ebd9a
#
_cell.length_a   1.000
_cell.length_b   1.000
_cell.length_c   1.000
_cell.angle_alpha   90.00
_cell.angle_beta   90.00
_cell.angle_gamma   90.00
#
_symmetry.space_group_name_H-M   'P 1'
#
loop_
_entity.id
_entity.type
_entity.pdbx_description
1 polymer ?
#
loop_
_entity_poly.entity_id
_entity_poly.type
_entity_poly.pdbx_seq_one_letter_code
_entity_poly.pdbx_strand_id
1 'polypeptide(L)'
;MSVIGGLNSSLWPTPVAFVGIGLMGLAMALRLRDAGQAVRVCDIDPARTALAAAAGCTVAPSPAAAAAACTLLVVVVVDAAQAEAVLFGPQGAAAALPMAASVMLCPTIAPADVERLAARLALAGLGCIDAPMSGGPARARLGQMSLMVACAAPLWLAHEGLLRHLAARLFQLGPRPGDGARTKLVNNLLAAANLAAAAEAIALAQRLGLDGAQTLAVIEQSSGQSWIGSERMARALAGDFAPRAQMTLLAKDSTLALAMAADVGVAPALGTQAAAMFQAALAAGLGAQDDARLLSLVEATFAVPTRPAVPTVLPRSAGSA
;
A
#
# COMPACT_ATOMS: atom_id res chain seq x y z
N MET A 1 13.99 -11.79 -29.55
CA MET A 1 13.46 -13.16 -29.44
C MET A 1 13.13 -13.41 -27.99
N SER A 2 11.83 -13.43 -27.69
CA SER A 2 11.27 -13.53 -26.35
C SER A 2 11.22 -15.02 -25.96
N VAL A 3 12.02 -15.40 -24.95
CA VAL A 3 11.86 -16.72 -24.31
C VAL A 3 10.86 -16.52 -23.17
N ILE A 4 9.58 -16.63 -23.51
CA ILE A 4 8.55 -16.92 -22.50
C ILE A 4 8.67 -18.41 -22.24
N GLY A 5 9.56 -18.78 -21.32
CA GLY A 5 9.61 -20.12 -20.77
C GLY A 5 8.27 -20.41 -20.12
N GLY A 6 7.50 -21.33 -20.67
CA GLY A 6 6.24 -21.80 -20.15
C GLY A 6 6.43 -22.25 -18.69
N LEU A 7 5.85 -21.50 -17.77
CA LEU A 7 5.57 -21.95 -16.43
C LEU A 7 4.55 -23.08 -16.57
N ASN A 8 5.04 -24.29 -16.55
CA ASN A 8 4.22 -25.49 -16.48
C ASN A 8 3.50 -25.41 -15.13
N SER A 9 2.34 -24.76 -15.11
CA SER A 9 1.54 -24.52 -13.93
C SER A 9 0.93 -25.84 -13.49
N SER A 10 1.52 -26.50 -12.51
CA SER A 10 0.70 -27.31 -11.62
C SER A 10 -0.24 -26.32 -10.91
N LEU A 11 -1.46 -26.22 -11.41
CA LEU A 11 -2.54 -25.50 -10.75
C LEU A 11 -2.56 -25.96 -9.29
N TRP A 12 -2.56 -25.01 -8.38
CA TRP A 12 -2.71 -25.30 -6.95
C TRP A 12 -3.96 -26.17 -6.77
N PRO A 13 -3.88 -27.35 -6.15
CA PRO A 13 -4.97 -28.34 -6.18
C PRO A 13 -6.23 -27.89 -5.43
N THR A 14 -6.11 -26.87 -4.58
CA THR A 14 -7.22 -26.35 -3.77
C THR A 14 -7.54 -24.89 -4.13
N PRO A 15 -8.78 -24.42 -3.93
CA PRO A 15 -9.11 -23.02 -4.11
C PRO A 15 -8.29 -22.13 -3.17
N VAL A 16 -8.03 -20.90 -3.60
CA VAL A 16 -7.46 -19.83 -2.78
C VAL A 16 -8.58 -18.89 -2.35
N ALA A 17 -8.68 -18.62 -1.05
CA ALA A 17 -9.64 -17.67 -0.51
C ALA A 17 -9.05 -16.26 -0.40
N PHE A 18 -9.85 -15.26 -0.74
CA PHE A 18 -9.55 -13.85 -0.50
C PHE A 18 -10.65 -13.23 0.36
N VAL A 19 -10.26 -12.58 1.45
CA VAL A 19 -11.16 -11.76 2.26
C VAL A 19 -10.65 -10.33 2.29
N GLY A 20 -11.56 -9.40 1.89
CA GLY A 20 -11.18 -8.04 1.52
C GLY A 20 -10.78 -7.98 0.04
N ILE A 21 -11.75 -7.65 -0.83
CA ILE A 21 -11.51 -7.48 -2.27
C ILE A 21 -11.73 -6.03 -2.70
N GLY A 22 -11.19 -5.10 -1.93
CA GLY A 22 -10.99 -3.72 -2.35
C GLY A 22 -10.12 -3.64 -3.61
N LEU A 23 -9.54 -2.49 -3.90
CA LEU A 23 -8.74 -2.29 -5.13
C LEU A 23 -7.61 -3.32 -5.28
N MET A 24 -6.86 -3.58 -4.21
CA MET A 24 -5.73 -4.52 -4.24
C MET A 24 -6.20 -5.97 -4.23
N GLY A 25 -7.08 -6.34 -3.30
CA GLY A 25 -7.55 -7.72 -3.16
C GLY A 25 -8.26 -8.24 -4.39
N LEU A 26 -9.10 -7.42 -5.03
CA LEU A 26 -9.75 -7.78 -6.29
C LEU A 26 -8.72 -7.98 -7.40
N ALA A 27 -7.74 -7.08 -7.53
CA ALA A 27 -6.70 -7.20 -8.55
C ALA A 27 -5.88 -8.48 -8.40
N MET A 28 -5.52 -8.85 -7.16
CA MET A 28 -4.80 -10.09 -6.85
C MET A 28 -5.65 -11.34 -7.11
N ALA A 29 -6.91 -11.34 -6.68
CA ALA A 29 -7.85 -12.43 -6.90
C ALA A 29 -8.06 -12.70 -8.40
N LEU A 30 -8.28 -11.66 -9.19
CA LEU A 30 -8.42 -11.75 -10.64
C LEU A 30 -7.13 -12.20 -11.32
N ARG A 31 -5.97 -11.78 -10.82
CA ARG A 31 -4.68 -12.25 -11.34
C ARG A 31 -4.51 -13.76 -11.18
N LEU A 32 -4.84 -14.32 -10.01
CA LEU A 32 -4.76 -15.76 -9.80
C LEU A 32 -5.81 -16.51 -10.62
N ARG A 33 -7.05 -15.98 -10.69
CA ARG A 33 -8.10 -16.57 -11.51
C ARG A 33 -7.69 -16.66 -12.99
N ASP A 34 -7.06 -15.61 -13.55
CA ASP A 34 -6.57 -15.60 -14.94
C ASP A 34 -5.40 -16.57 -15.15
N ALA A 35 -4.67 -16.89 -14.10
CA ALA A 35 -3.66 -17.95 -14.11
C ALA A 35 -4.28 -19.36 -13.98
N GLY A 36 -5.61 -19.49 -13.99
CA GLY A 36 -6.32 -20.76 -13.88
C GLY A 36 -6.58 -21.26 -12.46
N GLN A 37 -6.28 -20.44 -11.44
CA GLN A 37 -6.54 -20.79 -10.05
C GLN A 37 -8.04 -20.64 -9.71
N ALA A 38 -8.63 -21.62 -9.05
CA ALA A 38 -9.94 -21.47 -8.43
C ALA A 38 -9.86 -20.48 -7.28
N VAL A 39 -10.66 -19.41 -7.32
CA VAL A 39 -10.65 -18.33 -6.34
C VAL A 39 -12.00 -18.15 -5.69
N ARG A 40 -12.02 -18.13 -4.34
CA ARG A 40 -13.19 -17.79 -3.53
C ARG A 40 -12.98 -16.42 -2.91
N VAL A 41 -14.01 -15.60 -2.87
CA VAL A 41 -13.91 -14.23 -2.36
C VAL A 41 -15.00 -13.91 -1.36
N CYS A 42 -14.68 -13.06 -0.39
CA CYS A 42 -15.63 -12.47 0.54
C CYS A 42 -15.26 -10.99 0.76
N ASP A 43 -16.27 -10.12 0.70
CA ASP A 43 -16.16 -8.71 1.03
C ASP A 43 -17.49 -8.22 1.60
N ILE A 44 -17.46 -7.17 2.39
CA ILE A 44 -18.65 -6.50 2.94
C ILE A 44 -19.34 -5.61 1.90
N ASP A 45 -18.63 -5.21 0.83
CA ASP A 45 -19.15 -4.38 -0.26
C ASP A 45 -19.75 -5.28 -1.36
N PRO A 46 -21.08 -5.25 -1.56
CA PRO A 46 -21.75 -6.03 -2.58
C PRO A 46 -21.35 -5.66 -4.01
N ALA A 47 -20.93 -4.41 -4.24
CA ALA A 47 -20.44 -4.00 -5.57
C ALA A 47 -19.11 -4.69 -5.90
N ARG A 48 -18.22 -4.87 -4.92
CA ARG A 48 -16.96 -5.61 -5.08
C ARG A 48 -17.19 -7.08 -5.35
N THR A 49 -18.09 -7.71 -4.59
CA THR A 49 -18.41 -9.14 -4.79
C THR A 49 -19.09 -9.38 -6.14
N ALA A 50 -19.96 -8.47 -6.62
CA ALA A 50 -20.55 -8.56 -7.95
C ALA A 50 -19.49 -8.49 -9.07
N LEU A 51 -18.49 -7.59 -8.97
CA LEU A 51 -17.39 -7.53 -9.92
C LEU A 51 -16.56 -8.82 -9.95
N ALA A 52 -16.29 -9.40 -8.79
CA ALA A 52 -15.56 -10.66 -8.70
C ALA A 52 -16.36 -11.84 -9.27
N ALA A 53 -17.68 -11.90 -9.00
CA ALA A 53 -18.57 -12.90 -9.56
C ALA A 53 -18.64 -12.82 -11.08
N ALA A 54 -18.84 -11.63 -11.65
CA ALA A 54 -18.83 -11.39 -13.09
C ALA A 54 -17.52 -11.82 -13.75
N ALA A 55 -16.43 -11.73 -13.00
CA ALA A 55 -15.12 -12.19 -13.43
C ALA A 55 -14.86 -13.70 -13.20
N GLY A 56 -15.83 -14.48 -12.69
CA GLY A 56 -15.72 -15.93 -12.50
C GLY A 56 -15.12 -16.38 -11.18
N CYS A 57 -15.03 -15.51 -10.16
CA CYS A 57 -14.70 -15.91 -8.79
C CYS A 57 -15.96 -16.44 -8.08
N THR A 58 -15.77 -17.38 -7.16
CA THR A 58 -16.86 -17.87 -6.31
C THR A 58 -17.04 -16.94 -5.12
N VAL A 59 -18.20 -16.28 -5.01
CA VAL A 59 -18.53 -15.40 -3.88
C VAL A 59 -19.01 -16.22 -2.69
N ALA A 60 -18.47 -15.93 -1.52
CA ALA A 60 -18.87 -16.54 -0.25
C ALA A 60 -19.52 -15.50 0.68
N PRO A 61 -20.55 -15.90 1.48
CA PRO A 61 -21.30 -14.96 2.32
C PRO A 61 -20.56 -14.54 3.60
N SER A 62 -19.46 -15.19 3.94
CA SER A 62 -18.67 -14.90 5.15
C SER A 62 -17.22 -15.31 4.99
N PRO A 63 -16.30 -14.78 5.81
CA PRO A 63 -14.90 -15.22 5.85
C PRO A 63 -14.78 -16.75 6.09
N ALA A 64 -15.55 -17.32 7.02
CA ALA A 64 -15.56 -18.74 7.26
C ALA A 64 -15.99 -19.54 6.03
N ALA A 65 -17.07 -19.11 5.35
CA ALA A 65 -17.52 -19.77 4.13
C ALA A 65 -16.51 -19.65 2.99
N ALA A 66 -15.79 -18.53 2.87
CA ALA A 66 -14.72 -18.37 1.89
C ALA A 66 -13.55 -19.32 2.17
N ALA A 67 -13.16 -19.47 3.43
CA ALA A 67 -12.00 -20.24 3.87
C ALA A 67 -12.22 -21.77 3.82
N ALA A 68 -13.46 -22.23 3.91
CA ALA A 68 -13.78 -23.64 3.94
C ALA A 68 -13.21 -24.38 2.71
N ALA A 69 -12.47 -25.47 2.94
CA ALA A 69 -11.77 -26.27 1.93
C ALA A 69 -10.64 -25.54 1.15
N CYS A 70 -10.18 -24.36 1.63
CA CYS A 70 -9.02 -23.67 1.08
C CYS A 70 -7.78 -23.96 1.94
N THR A 71 -6.63 -24.18 1.31
CA THR A 71 -5.35 -24.34 2.03
C THR A 71 -4.58 -23.02 2.16
N LEU A 72 -5.04 -21.99 1.46
CA LEU A 72 -4.51 -20.63 1.58
C LEU A 72 -5.66 -19.62 1.65
N LEU A 73 -5.64 -18.81 2.71
CA LEU A 73 -6.47 -17.62 2.86
C LEU A 73 -5.59 -16.38 2.71
N VAL A 74 -5.96 -15.46 1.83
CA VAL A 74 -5.32 -14.15 1.65
C VAL A 74 -6.22 -13.08 2.26
N VAL A 75 -5.71 -12.38 3.28
CA VAL A 75 -6.42 -11.30 3.97
C VAL A 75 -5.90 -9.96 3.47
N VAL A 76 -6.79 -9.16 2.82
CA VAL A 76 -6.43 -7.88 2.19
C VAL A 76 -7.37 -6.79 2.68
N VAL A 77 -7.27 -6.48 3.95
CA VAL A 77 -8.06 -5.45 4.63
C VAL A 77 -7.20 -4.25 5.00
N VAL A 78 -7.79 -3.20 5.58
CA VAL A 78 -7.10 -1.91 5.79
C VAL A 78 -6.32 -1.85 7.09
N ASP A 79 -6.83 -2.48 8.17
CA ASP A 79 -6.30 -2.34 9.52
C ASP A 79 -6.33 -3.66 10.33
N ALA A 80 -5.75 -3.61 11.53
CA ALA A 80 -5.63 -4.76 12.42
C ALA A 80 -6.98 -5.23 12.98
N ALA A 81 -7.93 -4.31 13.22
CA ALA A 81 -9.25 -4.66 13.74
C ALA A 81 -10.06 -5.44 12.70
N GLN A 82 -9.97 -5.02 11.43
CA GLN A 82 -10.57 -5.77 10.33
C GLN A 82 -9.92 -7.15 10.14
N ALA A 83 -8.58 -7.25 10.23
CA ALA A 83 -7.88 -8.52 10.16
C ALA A 83 -8.29 -9.47 11.30
N GLU A 84 -8.41 -8.94 12.51
CA GLU A 84 -8.91 -9.66 13.68
C GLU A 84 -10.32 -10.19 13.46
N ALA A 85 -11.24 -9.34 12.99
CA ALA A 85 -12.64 -9.70 12.74
C ALA A 85 -12.76 -10.76 11.63
N VAL A 86 -11.96 -10.65 10.55
CA VAL A 86 -11.90 -11.62 9.45
C VAL A 86 -11.43 -12.99 9.92
N LEU A 87 -10.44 -13.02 10.80
CA LEU A 87 -9.85 -14.30 11.25
C LEU A 87 -10.60 -14.91 12.42
N PHE A 88 -10.96 -14.11 13.41
CA PHE A 88 -11.40 -14.60 14.72
C PHE A 88 -12.75 -14.04 15.18
N GLY A 89 -13.44 -13.26 14.33
CA GLY A 89 -14.81 -12.81 14.61
C GLY A 89 -15.85 -13.95 14.61
N PRO A 90 -17.13 -13.65 14.85
CA PRO A 90 -18.18 -14.67 14.94
C PRO A 90 -18.33 -15.57 13.69
N GLN A 91 -17.99 -15.05 12.52
CA GLN A 91 -17.92 -15.78 11.25
C GLN A 91 -16.48 -15.82 10.71
N GLY A 92 -15.52 -15.88 11.62
CA GLY A 92 -14.10 -15.82 11.32
C GLY A 92 -13.57 -17.02 10.56
N ALA A 93 -12.59 -16.79 9.72
CA ALA A 93 -12.05 -17.80 8.82
C ALA A 93 -11.19 -18.85 9.51
N ALA A 94 -10.52 -18.51 10.63
CA ALA A 94 -9.51 -19.38 11.24
C ALA A 94 -10.08 -20.76 11.67
N ALA A 95 -11.29 -20.79 12.24
CA ALA A 95 -11.92 -22.03 12.65
C ALA A 95 -12.46 -22.90 11.49
N ALA A 96 -12.60 -22.29 10.29
CA ALA A 96 -13.11 -22.99 9.11
C ALA A 96 -11.99 -23.50 8.18
N LEU A 97 -10.75 -23.03 8.38
CA LEU A 97 -9.60 -23.48 7.62
C LEU A 97 -9.22 -24.93 8.02
N PRO A 98 -8.81 -25.76 7.05
CA PRO A 98 -8.23 -27.06 7.35
C PRO A 98 -6.97 -26.93 8.23
N MET A 99 -6.69 -27.96 9.03
CA MET A 99 -5.43 -28.06 9.77
C MET A 99 -4.24 -27.90 8.82
N ALA A 100 -3.21 -27.20 9.28
CA ALA A 100 -1.99 -26.85 8.52
C ALA A 100 -2.22 -25.93 7.30
N ALA A 101 -3.42 -25.38 7.10
CA ALA A 101 -3.63 -24.32 6.12
C ALA A 101 -2.85 -23.05 6.49
N SER A 102 -2.66 -22.17 5.52
CA SER A 102 -1.89 -20.95 5.67
C SER A 102 -2.77 -19.71 5.55
N VAL A 103 -2.44 -18.68 6.31
CA VAL A 103 -3.02 -17.34 6.21
C VAL A 103 -1.94 -16.35 5.76
N MET A 104 -2.17 -15.71 4.62
CA MET A 104 -1.34 -14.63 4.11
C MET A 104 -1.91 -13.28 4.56
N LEU A 105 -1.21 -12.59 5.43
CA LEU A 105 -1.57 -11.27 5.94
C LEU A 105 -0.96 -10.19 5.05
N CYS A 106 -1.80 -9.46 4.36
CA CYS A 106 -1.40 -8.39 3.44
C CYS A 106 -1.61 -6.95 3.96
N PRO A 107 -2.41 -6.70 5.02
CA PRO A 107 -2.64 -5.33 5.48
C PRO A 107 -1.36 -4.70 6.02
N THR A 108 -1.22 -3.39 5.83
CA THR A 108 -0.18 -2.61 6.49
C THR A 108 -0.67 -2.24 7.88
N ILE A 109 -0.19 -2.97 8.88
CA ILE A 109 -0.54 -2.83 10.31
C ILE A 109 0.72 -2.80 11.16
N ALA A 110 0.58 -2.54 12.46
CA ALA A 110 1.72 -2.54 13.37
C ALA A 110 2.38 -3.94 13.43
N PRO A 111 3.72 -4.04 13.49
CA PRO A 111 4.40 -5.32 13.61
C PRO A 111 3.92 -6.18 14.78
N ALA A 112 3.62 -5.55 15.92
CA ALA A 112 3.07 -6.23 17.09
C ALA A 112 1.70 -6.86 16.84
N ASP A 113 0.86 -6.24 15.99
CA ASP A 113 -0.42 -6.83 15.59
C ASP A 113 -0.22 -8.06 14.71
N VAL A 114 0.73 -8.02 13.77
CA VAL A 114 1.09 -9.19 12.96
C VAL A 114 1.59 -10.33 13.85
N GLU A 115 2.48 -10.04 14.79
CA GLU A 115 3.01 -11.03 15.74
C GLU A 115 1.90 -11.65 16.60
N ARG A 116 0.98 -10.84 17.10
CA ARG A 116 -0.19 -11.29 17.88
C ARG A 116 -1.11 -12.17 17.04
N LEU A 117 -1.44 -11.78 15.81
CA LEU A 117 -2.26 -12.57 14.90
C LEU A 117 -1.56 -13.89 14.54
N ALA A 118 -0.26 -13.86 14.24
CA ALA A 118 0.53 -15.05 13.93
C ALA A 118 0.57 -16.05 15.08
N ALA A 119 0.74 -15.57 16.32
CA ALA A 119 0.70 -16.42 17.51
C ALA A 119 -0.67 -17.11 17.67
N ARG A 120 -1.77 -16.40 17.45
CA ARG A 120 -3.13 -16.97 17.50
C ARG A 120 -3.39 -17.99 16.39
N LEU A 121 -2.90 -17.71 15.16
CA LEU A 121 -2.99 -18.68 14.07
C LEU A 121 -2.19 -19.94 14.39
N ALA A 122 -1.00 -19.83 14.97
CA ALA A 122 -0.20 -20.97 15.38
C ALA A 122 -0.93 -21.83 16.45
N LEU A 123 -1.61 -21.22 17.41
CA LEU A 123 -2.44 -21.94 18.39
C LEU A 123 -3.60 -22.68 17.74
N ALA A 124 -4.09 -22.21 16.60
CA ALA A 124 -5.11 -22.89 15.79
C ALA A 124 -4.52 -23.91 14.80
N GLY A 125 -3.21 -24.17 14.83
CA GLY A 125 -2.54 -25.10 13.91
C GLY A 125 -2.40 -24.57 12.49
N LEU A 126 -2.44 -23.23 12.30
CA LEU A 126 -2.38 -22.55 11.00
C LEU A 126 -1.03 -21.84 10.79
N GLY A 127 -0.56 -21.83 9.56
CA GLY A 127 0.63 -21.07 9.16
C GLY A 127 0.32 -19.58 8.95
N CYS A 128 1.28 -18.71 9.29
CA CYS A 128 1.20 -17.28 9.01
C CYS A 128 2.27 -16.86 8.00
N ILE A 129 1.85 -16.16 6.95
CA ILE A 129 2.69 -15.52 5.94
C ILE A 129 2.44 -14.02 6.05
N ASP A 130 3.36 -13.28 6.66
CA ASP A 130 3.34 -11.82 6.71
C ASP A 130 3.83 -11.30 5.36
N ALA A 131 2.95 -10.73 4.56
CA ALA A 131 3.24 -10.41 3.16
C ALA A 131 2.60 -9.09 2.69
N PRO A 132 2.92 -7.95 3.30
CA PRO A 132 2.50 -6.66 2.78
C PRO A 132 3.09 -6.42 1.38
N MET A 133 2.41 -5.55 0.63
CA MET A 133 2.66 -5.36 -0.80
C MET A 133 2.94 -3.92 -1.18
N SER A 134 3.53 -3.73 -2.36
CA SER A 134 3.74 -2.42 -2.99
C SER A 134 3.57 -2.50 -4.50
N GLY A 135 3.06 -1.42 -5.12
CA GLY A 135 2.93 -1.30 -6.58
C GLY A 135 1.55 -0.86 -7.07
N GLY A 136 0.54 -0.83 -6.20
CA GLY A 136 -0.81 -0.42 -6.54
C GLY A 136 -1.62 -1.47 -7.36
N PRO A 137 -2.92 -1.22 -7.58
CA PRO A 137 -3.84 -2.21 -8.14
C PRO A 137 -3.50 -2.61 -9.59
N ALA A 138 -2.99 -1.68 -10.40
CA ALA A 138 -2.62 -1.99 -11.78
C ALA A 138 -1.48 -3.01 -11.85
N ARG A 139 -0.41 -2.83 -11.05
CA ARG A 139 0.68 -3.81 -10.97
C ARG A 139 0.23 -5.14 -10.35
N ALA A 140 -0.64 -5.10 -9.33
CA ALA A 140 -1.20 -6.32 -8.74
C ALA A 140 -1.99 -7.12 -9.77
N ARG A 141 -2.79 -6.47 -10.62
CA ARG A 141 -3.56 -7.10 -11.70
C ARG A 141 -2.68 -7.79 -12.74
N LEU A 142 -1.49 -7.22 -12.99
CA LEU A 142 -0.51 -7.75 -13.94
C LEU A 142 0.47 -8.76 -13.32
N GLY A 143 0.42 -9.00 -12.00
CA GLY A 143 1.42 -9.82 -11.30
C GLY A 143 2.79 -9.14 -11.20
N GLN A 144 2.83 -7.81 -11.25
CA GLN A 144 4.05 -7.01 -11.28
C GLN A 144 4.32 -6.23 -9.99
N MET A 145 3.52 -6.47 -8.95
CA MET A 145 3.75 -5.86 -7.63
C MET A 145 5.01 -6.44 -6.95
N SER A 146 5.35 -5.84 -5.81
CA SER A 146 6.36 -6.37 -4.90
C SER A 146 5.67 -6.93 -3.65
N LEU A 147 6.13 -8.07 -3.15
CA LEU A 147 5.74 -8.65 -1.87
C LEU A 147 6.95 -8.71 -0.92
N MET A 148 6.73 -8.30 0.32
CA MET A 148 7.70 -8.31 1.41
C MET A 148 7.32 -9.45 2.35
N VAL A 149 7.93 -10.63 2.16
CA VAL A 149 7.44 -11.89 2.75
C VAL A 149 8.30 -12.32 3.93
N ALA A 150 7.68 -12.44 5.10
CA ALA A 150 8.28 -13.03 6.29
C ALA A 150 7.43 -14.22 6.75
N CYS A 151 7.98 -15.42 6.69
CA CYS A 151 7.35 -16.65 7.14
C CYS A 151 8.38 -17.76 7.33
N ALA A 152 7.99 -18.82 8.04
CA ALA A 152 8.82 -20.01 8.21
C ALA A 152 9.16 -20.65 6.86
N ALA A 153 10.36 -21.24 6.74
CA ALA A 153 10.84 -21.82 5.50
C ALA A 153 9.91 -22.87 4.87
N PRO A 154 9.23 -23.75 5.60
CA PRO A 154 8.26 -24.66 5.01
C PRO A 154 7.08 -23.95 4.33
N LEU A 155 6.60 -22.85 4.90
CA LEU A 155 5.52 -22.05 4.31
C LEU A 155 6.00 -21.33 3.04
N TRP A 156 7.22 -20.79 3.05
CA TRP A 156 7.82 -20.22 1.84
C TRP A 156 7.86 -21.23 0.71
N LEU A 157 8.46 -22.40 0.95
CA LEU A 157 8.57 -23.45 -0.06
C LEU A 157 7.22 -23.93 -0.58
N ALA A 158 6.23 -24.02 0.30
CA ALA A 158 4.89 -24.42 -0.07
C ALA A 158 4.17 -23.40 -0.94
N HIS A 159 4.42 -22.09 -0.79
CA HIS A 159 3.65 -21.03 -1.43
C HIS A 159 4.40 -20.19 -2.45
N GLU A 160 5.73 -20.33 -2.59
CA GLU A 160 6.55 -19.52 -3.49
C GLU A 160 6.01 -19.53 -4.93
N GLY A 161 5.61 -20.68 -5.45
CA GLY A 161 5.04 -20.80 -6.79
C GLY A 161 3.81 -19.91 -7.00
N LEU A 162 2.89 -19.89 -6.03
CA LEU A 162 1.70 -19.03 -6.06
C LEU A 162 2.07 -17.55 -5.90
N LEU A 163 2.98 -17.22 -4.97
CA LEU A 163 3.42 -15.85 -4.74
C LEU A 163 4.06 -15.23 -5.99
N ARG A 164 4.77 -16.03 -6.81
CA ARG A 164 5.34 -15.59 -8.09
C ARG A 164 4.29 -15.26 -9.15
N HIS A 165 3.07 -15.78 -9.07
CA HIS A 165 1.97 -15.33 -9.92
C HIS A 165 1.44 -13.96 -9.51
N LEU A 166 1.53 -13.61 -8.23
CA LEU A 166 1.07 -12.34 -7.69
C LEU A 166 2.08 -11.21 -7.86
N ALA A 167 3.39 -11.52 -7.80
CA ALA A 167 4.44 -10.53 -7.71
C ALA A 167 5.66 -10.84 -8.55
N ALA A 168 6.13 -9.85 -9.32
CA ALA A 168 7.39 -9.95 -10.06
C ALA A 168 8.61 -9.82 -9.13
N ARG A 169 8.44 -9.22 -7.96
CA ARG A 169 9.48 -9.02 -6.95
C ARG A 169 9.05 -9.63 -5.62
N LEU A 170 9.67 -10.73 -5.24
CA LEU A 170 9.49 -11.37 -3.94
C LEU A 170 10.73 -11.10 -3.08
N PHE A 171 10.53 -10.43 -1.95
CA PHE A 171 11.57 -10.17 -0.96
C PHE A 171 11.34 -11.12 0.22
N GLN A 172 12.15 -12.16 0.32
CA GLN A 172 12.13 -13.07 1.47
C GLN A 172 12.92 -12.45 2.62
N LEU A 173 12.21 -12.02 3.67
CA LEU A 173 12.76 -11.22 4.78
C LEU A 173 13.14 -12.07 6.00
N GLY A 174 12.92 -13.37 5.94
CA GLY A 174 13.23 -14.28 7.03
C GLY A 174 11.98 -14.93 7.65
N PRO A 175 12.16 -15.67 8.76
CA PRO A 175 11.10 -16.51 9.32
C PRO A 175 10.18 -15.79 10.29
N ARG A 176 10.51 -14.58 10.76
CA ARG A 176 9.80 -13.90 11.86
C ARG A 176 8.61 -13.10 11.34
N PRO A 177 7.35 -13.45 11.67
CA PRO A 177 6.20 -12.59 11.41
C PRO A 177 6.41 -11.19 12.00
N GLY A 178 5.94 -10.17 11.31
CA GLY A 178 6.18 -8.77 11.66
C GLY A 178 7.36 -8.13 10.91
N ASP A 179 8.31 -8.90 10.36
CA ASP A 179 9.41 -8.31 9.58
C ASP A 179 8.96 -7.82 8.20
N GLY A 180 7.92 -8.42 7.61
CA GLY A 180 7.23 -7.87 6.45
C GLY A 180 6.62 -6.51 6.76
N ALA A 181 5.85 -6.44 7.85
CA ALA A 181 5.24 -5.18 8.30
C ALA A 181 6.28 -4.11 8.64
N ARG A 182 7.38 -4.45 9.34
CA ARG A 182 8.49 -3.53 9.62
C ARG A 182 9.08 -2.95 8.34
N THR A 183 9.42 -3.82 7.40
CA THR A 183 9.98 -3.40 6.11
C THR A 183 9.01 -2.53 5.33
N LYS A 184 7.72 -2.88 5.33
CA LYS A 184 6.68 -2.09 4.67
C LYS A 184 6.53 -0.70 5.28
N LEU A 185 6.53 -0.59 6.61
CA LEU A 185 6.41 0.70 7.30
C LEU A 185 7.63 1.60 7.06
N VAL A 186 8.85 1.04 7.08
CA VAL A 186 10.06 1.79 6.71
C VAL A 186 9.98 2.29 5.27
N ASN A 187 9.55 1.43 4.33
CA ASN A 187 9.34 1.85 2.94
C ASN A 187 8.29 2.96 2.82
N ASN A 188 7.16 2.85 3.53
CA ASN A 188 6.08 3.82 3.40
C ASN A 188 6.38 5.15 4.11
N LEU A 189 7.20 5.15 5.17
CA LEU A 189 7.71 6.40 5.74
C LEU A 189 8.56 7.17 4.73
N LEU A 190 9.47 6.47 4.02
CA LEU A 190 10.25 7.08 2.94
C LEU A 190 9.36 7.50 1.77
N ALA A 191 8.36 6.71 1.40
CA ALA A 191 7.42 7.06 0.34
C ALA A 191 6.62 8.33 0.69
N ALA A 192 6.17 8.48 1.94
CA ALA A 192 5.49 9.68 2.40
C ALA A 192 6.40 10.91 2.32
N ALA A 193 7.65 10.81 2.78
CA ALA A 193 8.61 11.89 2.69
C ALA A 193 8.92 12.28 1.23
N ASN A 194 9.11 11.29 0.37
CA ASN A 194 9.37 11.52 -1.06
C ASN A 194 8.18 12.17 -1.77
N LEU A 195 6.95 11.77 -1.45
CA LEU A 195 5.75 12.37 -2.06
C LEU A 195 5.55 13.80 -1.57
N ALA A 196 5.75 14.07 -0.28
CA ALA A 196 5.70 15.41 0.29
C ALA A 196 6.73 16.33 -0.37
N ALA A 197 7.98 15.89 -0.45
CA ALA A 197 9.06 16.66 -1.09
C ALA A 197 8.80 16.91 -2.59
N ALA A 198 8.27 15.93 -3.31
CA ALA A 198 7.92 16.08 -4.71
C ALA A 198 6.78 17.09 -4.92
N ALA A 199 5.74 17.05 -4.06
CA ALA A 199 4.64 18.02 -4.11
C ALA A 199 5.14 19.46 -3.86
N GLU A 200 6.01 19.66 -2.86
CA GLU A 200 6.62 20.96 -2.59
C GLU A 200 7.50 21.44 -3.75
N ALA A 201 8.32 20.55 -4.33
CA ALA A 201 9.20 20.91 -5.44
C ALA A 201 8.40 21.34 -6.68
N ILE A 202 7.33 20.63 -7.04
CA ILE A 202 6.48 21.00 -8.19
C ILE A 202 5.70 22.28 -7.89
N ALA A 203 5.11 22.44 -6.71
CA ALA A 203 4.41 23.67 -6.33
C ALA A 203 5.35 24.89 -6.34
N LEU A 204 6.61 24.73 -5.87
CA LEU A 204 7.63 25.77 -5.94
C LEU A 204 7.98 26.11 -7.39
N ALA A 205 8.18 25.12 -8.25
CA ALA A 205 8.47 25.34 -9.68
C ALA A 205 7.37 26.17 -10.34
N GLN A 206 6.11 25.83 -10.11
CA GLN A 206 4.95 26.58 -10.63
C GLN A 206 4.92 28.02 -10.08
N ARG A 207 5.24 28.24 -8.80
CA ARG A 207 5.34 29.60 -8.20
C ARG A 207 6.47 30.43 -8.77
N LEU A 208 7.52 29.80 -9.26
CA LEU A 208 8.63 30.44 -9.99
C LEU A 208 8.31 30.68 -11.48
N GLY A 209 7.12 30.30 -11.96
CA GLY A 209 6.71 30.43 -13.36
C GLY A 209 7.29 29.36 -14.28
N LEU A 210 7.82 28.26 -13.71
CA LEU A 210 8.31 27.12 -14.48
C LEU A 210 7.14 26.20 -14.87
N ASP A 211 7.27 25.51 -16.00
CA ASP A 211 6.34 24.46 -16.38
C ASP A 211 6.52 23.22 -15.49
N GLY A 212 5.46 22.82 -14.83
CA GLY A 212 5.48 21.70 -13.87
C GLY A 212 5.82 20.36 -14.52
N ALA A 213 5.32 20.11 -15.74
CA ALA A 213 5.56 18.86 -16.45
C ALA A 213 7.02 18.76 -16.95
N GLN A 214 7.56 19.85 -17.46
CA GLN A 214 8.97 19.92 -17.85
C GLN A 214 9.89 19.78 -16.63
N THR A 215 9.55 20.44 -15.52
CA THR A 215 10.30 20.32 -14.26
C THR A 215 10.29 18.87 -13.75
N LEU A 216 9.14 18.21 -13.79
CA LEU A 216 9.04 16.81 -13.41
C LEU A 216 9.91 15.91 -14.31
N ALA A 217 9.90 16.15 -15.62
CA ALA A 217 10.74 15.38 -16.56
C ALA A 217 12.25 15.54 -16.24
N VAL A 218 12.69 16.73 -15.82
CA VAL A 218 14.08 16.93 -15.34
C VAL A 218 14.34 16.16 -14.05
N ILE A 219 13.42 16.21 -13.07
CA ILE A 219 13.54 15.50 -11.80
C ILE A 219 13.66 13.98 -12.03
N GLU A 220 12.87 13.44 -12.94
CA GLU A 220 12.87 12.00 -13.28
C GLU A 220 14.19 11.49 -13.85
N GLN A 221 14.97 12.36 -14.47
CA GLN A 221 16.27 12.01 -15.06
C GLN A 221 17.46 12.51 -14.21
N SER A 222 17.19 12.98 -12.98
CA SER A 222 18.18 13.62 -12.12
C SER A 222 18.14 13.01 -10.70
N SER A 223 19.01 13.52 -9.83
CA SER A 223 19.18 13.03 -8.46
C SER A 223 17.96 13.21 -7.53
N GLY A 224 16.99 14.04 -7.93
CA GLY A 224 15.73 14.23 -7.19
C GLY A 224 14.68 13.14 -7.44
N GLN A 225 14.95 12.18 -8.31
CA GLN A 225 13.99 11.16 -8.70
C GLN A 225 13.54 10.30 -7.54
N SER A 226 12.23 10.07 -7.45
CA SER A 226 11.63 9.00 -6.64
C SER A 226 10.44 8.39 -7.38
N TRP A 227 10.26 7.07 -7.25
CA TRP A 227 9.17 6.40 -7.98
C TRP A 227 7.79 6.98 -7.63
N ILE A 228 7.52 7.22 -6.34
CA ILE A 228 6.21 7.73 -5.91
C ILE A 228 6.02 9.20 -6.32
N GLY A 229 7.09 10.01 -6.22
CA GLY A 229 7.05 11.41 -6.66
C GLY A 229 6.74 11.50 -8.15
N SER A 230 7.46 10.77 -8.99
CA SER A 230 7.23 10.74 -10.44
C SER A 230 5.80 10.32 -10.79
N GLU A 231 5.33 9.19 -10.26
CA GLU A 231 4.01 8.65 -10.62
C GLU A 231 2.87 9.55 -10.13
N ARG A 232 2.97 10.08 -8.90
CA ARG A 232 1.89 10.92 -8.35
C ARG A 232 1.88 12.32 -8.93
N MET A 233 3.04 12.94 -9.14
CA MET A 233 3.11 14.29 -9.71
C MET A 233 2.72 14.29 -11.18
N ALA A 234 3.10 13.29 -11.97
CA ALA A 234 2.63 13.17 -13.36
C ALA A 234 1.10 13.14 -13.43
N ARG A 235 0.45 12.37 -12.56
CA ARG A 235 -1.02 12.29 -12.50
C ARG A 235 -1.65 13.59 -12.02
N ALA A 236 -1.11 14.18 -10.98
CA ALA A 236 -1.62 15.45 -10.44
C ALA A 236 -1.56 16.56 -11.48
N LEU A 237 -0.45 16.71 -12.21
CA LEU A 237 -0.27 17.67 -13.29
C LEU A 237 -1.21 17.40 -14.49
N ALA A 238 -1.54 16.15 -14.75
CA ALA A 238 -2.53 15.76 -15.76
C ALA A 238 -3.98 15.90 -15.29
N GLY A 239 -4.25 16.27 -14.04
CA GLY A 239 -5.60 16.32 -13.46
C GLY A 239 -6.21 14.94 -13.21
N ASP A 240 -5.44 13.85 -13.27
CA ASP A 240 -5.90 12.49 -12.99
C ASP A 240 -5.84 12.20 -11.48
N PHE A 241 -6.97 12.37 -10.83
CA PHE A 241 -7.17 12.10 -9.41
C PHE A 241 -8.07 10.89 -9.15
N ALA A 242 -8.22 10.01 -10.14
CA ALA A 242 -8.93 8.75 -9.95
C ALA A 242 -8.32 7.96 -8.78
N PRO A 243 -9.08 7.54 -7.76
CA PRO A 243 -8.54 6.93 -6.56
C PRO A 243 -7.82 5.61 -6.85
N ARG A 244 -6.49 5.60 -6.69
CA ARG A 244 -5.62 4.40 -6.74
C ARG A 244 -5.01 4.10 -5.39
N ALA A 245 -4.73 5.15 -4.59
CA ALA A 245 -4.32 5.06 -3.20
C ALA A 245 -4.93 6.25 -2.44
N GLN A 246 -5.79 5.96 -1.47
CA GLN A 246 -6.41 7.02 -0.68
C GLN A 246 -5.38 7.70 0.24
N MET A 247 -5.52 9.01 0.46
CA MET A 247 -4.69 9.81 1.37
C MET A 247 -4.61 9.19 2.78
N THR A 248 -5.71 8.63 3.27
CA THR A 248 -5.79 7.93 4.56
C THR A 248 -4.77 6.81 4.71
N LEU A 249 -4.37 6.15 3.62
CA LEU A 249 -3.44 5.02 3.70
C LEU A 249 -2.03 5.48 4.10
N LEU A 250 -1.46 6.50 3.42
CA LEU A 250 -0.15 7.02 3.80
C LEU A 250 -0.18 7.79 5.11
N ALA A 251 -1.29 8.46 5.45
CA ALA A 251 -1.47 9.08 6.76
C ALA A 251 -1.39 8.02 7.88
N LYS A 252 -2.12 6.91 7.73
CA LYS A 252 -2.08 5.78 8.67
C LYS A 252 -0.69 5.14 8.73
N ASP A 253 -0.12 4.82 7.57
CA ASP A 253 1.14 4.07 7.49
C ASP A 253 2.32 4.89 8.05
N SER A 254 2.37 6.21 7.79
CA SER A 254 3.39 7.09 8.38
C SER A 254 3.22 7.20 9.90
N THR A 255 2.00 7.26 10.40
CA THR A 255 1.73 7.25 11.85
C THR A 255 2.21 5.94 12.51
N LEU A 256 1.91 4.80 11.90
CA LEU A 256 2.39 3.49 12.38
C LEU A 256 3.92 3.40 12.34
N ALA A 257 4.55 3.92 11.28
CA ALA A 257 6.00 3.94 11.15
C ALA A 257 6.67 4.80 12.21
N LEU A 258 6.09 5.96 12.55
CA LEU A 258 6.59 6.82 13.62
C LEU A 258 6.42 6.18 15.01
N ALA A 259 5.29 5.50 15.25
CA ALA A 259 5.10 4.74 16.49
C ALA A 259 6.16 3.63 16.62
N MET A 260 6.36 2.85 15.56
CA MET A 260 7.41 1.80 15.52
C MET A 260 8.83 2.39 15.73
N ALA A 261 9.12 3.58 15.19
CA ALA A 261 10.40 4.25 15.41
C ALA A 261 10.58 4.69 16.88
N ALA A 262 9.52 5.20 17.49
CA ALA A 262 9.53 5.59 18.91
C ALA A 262 9.79 4.39 19.85
N ASP A 263 9.25 3.21 19.53
CA ASP A 263 9.48 1.97 20.30
C ASP A 263 10.97 1.58 20.37
N VAL A 264 11.79 2.04 19.42
CA VAL A 264 13.24 1.83 19.38
C VAL A 264 14.04 3.11 19.69
N GLY A 265 13.41 4.14 20.21
CA GLY A 265 14.05 5.38 20.64
C GLY A 265 14.49 6.30 19.47
N VAL A 266 13.91 6.17 18.29
CA VAL A 266 14.26 6.96 17.10
C VAL A 266 13.14 7.94 16.75
N ALA A 267 13.50 9.19 16.43
CA ALA A 267 12.59 10.24 15.97
C ALA A 267 12.99 10.73 14.55
N PRO A 268 12.44 10.14 13.46
CA PRO A 268 12.78 10.52 12.10
C PRO A 268 12.25 11.91 11.75
N ALA A 269 13.11 12.92 11.63
CA ALA A 269 12.72 14.31 11.44
C ALA A 269 11.89 14.51 10.15
N LEU A 270 12.38 14.05 8.99
CA LEU A 270 11.67 14.16 7.72
C LEU A 270 10.38 13.34 7.70
N GLY A 271 10.40 12.14 8.30
CA GLY A 271 9.21 11.30 8.42
C GLY A 271 8.11 11.97 9.26
N THR A 272 8.49 12.66 10.34
CA THR A 272 7.55 13.42 11.19
C THR A 272 6.90 14.56 10.41
N GLN A 273 7.68 15.33 9.64
CA GLN A 273 7.14 16.42 8.82
C GLN A 273 6.22 15.89 7.72
N ALA A 274 6.62 14.82 7.04
CA ALA A 274 5.77 14.19 6.02
C ALA A 274 4.44 13.69 6.62
N ALA A 275 4.49 12.99 7.75
CA ALA A 275 3.27 12.54 8.45
C ALA A 275 2.35 13.71 8.81
N ALA A 276 2.90 14.83 9.29
CA ALA A 276 2.13 16.04 9.60
C ALA A 276 1.40 16.59 8.36
N MET A 277 2.05 16.58 7.19
CA MET A 277 1.41 17.02 5.92
C MET A 277 0.24 16.10 5.54
N PHE A 278 0.37 14.77 5.69
CA PHE A 278 -0.74 13.86 5.45
C PHE A 278 -1.87 14.05 6.46
N GLN A 279 -1.57 14.32 7.74
CA GLN A 279 -2.60 14.64 8.73
C GLN A 279 -3.31 15.97 8.39
N ALA A 280 -2.57 16.99 7.93
CA ALA A 280 -3.17 18.23 7.43
C ALA A 280 -4.10 17.99 6.22
N ALA A 281 -3.72 17.09 5.32
CA ALA A 281 -4.58 16.69 4.21
C ALA A 281 -5.89 16.01 4.69
N LEU A 282 -5.83 15.17 5.72
CA LEU A 282 -7.03 14.58 6.33
C LEU A 282 -7.91 15.66 6.95
N ALA A 283 -7.32 16.60 7.69
CA ALA A 283 -8.04 17.72 8.30
C ALA A 283 -8.70 18.64 7.25
N ALA A 284 -8.11 18.75 6.05
CA ALA A 284 -8.68 19.46 4.91
C ALA A 284 -9.77 18.64 4.15
N GLY A 285 -10.17 17.47 4.64
CA GLY A 285 -11.22 16.63 4.04
C GLY A 285 -10.77 15.80 2.82
N LEU A 286 -9.46 15.67 2.58
CA LEU A 286 -8.91 14.94 1.43
C LEU A 286 -8.76 13.42 1.68
N GLY A 287 -9.20 12.90 2.82
CA GLY A 287 -8.93 11.53 3.25
C GLY A 287 -9.34 10.44 2.25
N ALA A 288 -10.52 10.55 1.65
CA ALA A 288 -11.05 9.60 0.68
C ALA A 288 -10.51 9.83 -0.75
N GLN A 289 -9.78 10.92 -0.98
CA GLN A 289 -9.22 11.26 -2.27
C GLN A 289 -7.87 10.56 -2.51
N ASP A 290 -7.44 10.54 -3.75
CA ASP A 290 -6.12 9.99 -4.13
C ASP A 290 -4.98 10.80 -3.51
N ASP A 291 -3.89 10.15 -3.11
CA ASP A 291 -2.73 10.78 -2.48
C ASP A 291 -1.97 11.75 -3.42
N ALA A 292 -2.19 11.70 -4.73
CA ALA A 292 -1.72 12.71 -5.68
C ALA A 292 -2.31 14.12 -5.40
N ARG A 293 -3.44 14.21 -4.70
CA ARG A 293 -4.04 15.49 -4.25
C ARG A 293 -3.19 16.25 -3.23
N LEU A 294 -2.14 15.64 -2.71
CA LEU A 294 -1.21 16.34 -1.84
C LEU A 294 -0.61 17.59 -2.52
N LEU A 295 -0.38 17.54 -3.84
CA LEU A 295 0.05 18.71 -4.62
C LEU A 295 -0.92 19.89 -4.44
N SER A 296 -2.23 19.66 -4.59
CA SER A 296 -3.23 20.72 -4.46
C SER A 296 -3.25 21.37 -3.06
N LEU A 297 -3.01 20.58 -2.01
CA LEU A 297 -2.87 21.10 -0.65
C LEU A 297 -1.66 22.02 -0.52
N VAL A 298 -0.50 21.60 -1.05
CA VAL A 298 0.73 22.37 -1.01
C VAL A 298 0.61 23.67 -1.82
N GLU A 299 0.03 23.62 -3.03
CA GLU A 299 -0.26 24.79 -3.87
C GLU A 299 -1.12 25.81 -3.12
N ALA A 300 -2.16 25.37 -2.43
CA ALA A 300 -3.01 26.23 -1.62
C ALA A 300 -2.24 26.89 -0.46
N THR A 301 -1.34 26.14 0.19
CA THR A 301 -0.49 26.66 1.26
C THR A 301 0.48 27.73 0.75
N PHE A 302 1.07 27.51 -0.42
CA PHE A 302 2.00 28.47 -1.04
C PHE A 302 1.29 29.70 -1.64
N ALA A 303 -0.01 29.63 -1.90
CA ALA A 303 -0.80 30.75 -2.38
C ALA A 303 -1.08 31.81 -1.29
N VAL A 304 -1.03 31.44 -0.01
CA VAL A 304 -1.21 32.37 1.11
C VAL A 304 0.06 33.18 1.31
N PRO A 305 0.04 34.55 1.23
CA PRO A 305 1.21 35.38 1.51
C PRO A 305 1.69 35.17 2.94
N THR A 306 2.85 34.58 3.13
CA THR A 306 3.41 34.31 4.46
C THR A 306 4.20 35.48 5.04
N ARG A 307 4.30 36.65 4.33
CA ARG A 307 5.02 37.83 4.82
C ARG A 307 4.31 39.11 4.44
N PRO A 308 4.15 40.08 5.36
CA PRO A 308 3.89 41.46 4.96
C PRO A 308 5.07 41.92 4.11
N ALA A 309 4.77 42.64 3.00
CA ALA A 309 5.78 43.18 2.14
C ALA A 309 6.77 44.04 2.98
N VAL A 310 8.05 43.71 2.95
CA VAL A 310 9.07 44.54 3.53
C VAL A 310 9.01 45.85 2.77
N PRO A 311 8.83 47.03 3.42
CA PRO A 311 8.81 48.30 2.73
C PRO A 311 10.13 48.48 1.97
N THR A 312 10.05 48.69 0.68
CA THR A 312 11.23 49.04 -0.14
C THR A 312 11.75 50.38 0.38
N VAL A 313 12.84 50.36 1.12
CA VAL A 313 13.54 51.57 1.49
C VAL A 313 14.14 52.13 0.20
N LEU A 314 13.51 53.18 -0.34
CA LEU A 314 14.07 53.93 -1.45
C LEU A 314 15.43 54.48 -1.03
N PRO A 315 16.47 54.40 -1.86
CA PRO A 315 17.77 54.99 -1.56
C PRO A 315 17.58 56.50 -1.41
N ARG A 316 18.08 57.06 -0.29
CA ARG A 316 18.11 58.51 -0.07
C ARG A 316 18.91 59.12 -1.20
N SER A 317 18.29 60.04 -1.93
CA SER A 317 18.98 60.87 -2.90
C SER A 317 20.17 61.59 -2.22
N ALA A 318 21.40 61.35 -2.69
CA ALA A 318 22.55 62.09 -2.27
C ALA A 318 22.33 63.56 -2.69
N GLY A 319 22.12 64.41 -1.68
CA GLY A 319 22.04 65.85 -1.90
C GLY A 319 23.40 66.40 -2.43
N SER A 320 23.33 67.07 -3.52
CA SER A 320 24.44 67.89 -4.06
C SER A 320 24.77 68.99 -3.07
N ALA A 321 26.04 69.10 -2.69
CA ALA A 321 26.72 70.35 -2.28
C ALA A 321 27.99 70.52 -3.05
#